data_1de54b5d2d44a935b7b1a76263ba0335
#
_entry.id   1de54b5d2d44a935b7b1a76263ba0335
#
_cell.length_a   1.000
_cell.length_b   1.000
_cell.length_c   1.000
_cell.angle_alpha   90.00
_cell.angle_beta   90.00
_cell.angle_gamma   90.00
#
_symmetry.space_group_name_H-M   'P 1'
#
loop_
_entity.id
_entity.type
_entity.pdbx_description
1 polymer ?
#
loop_
_entity_poly.entity_id
_entity_poly.type
_entity_poly.pdbx_seq_one_letter_code
_entity_poly.pdbx_strand_id
1 'polypeptide(L)'
;QAIPVEYIMQKGDLKLFTTDDTLDHVKEVMSETRYRSYPVLDLNNRCVGSISRFALLKGLRKKVVLVDHNERGQSIPGIDEADILEIVDHHRVADIQTMGPLLFRGEPLGSTATIVTKIFDENDIEIPQSIAGALLGAVISDTLLFKSPTCTPVDTKTARKLAKIAGVDIEEFAMEMFKAGTSLVGKTVEE
;
A
#
# COMPACT_ATOMS: atom_id res chain seq x y z
N GLN A 1 27.40 -12.73 -49.10
CA GLN A 1 27.91 -13.09 -47.75
C GLN A 1 27.07 -12.35 -46.73
N ALA A 2 26.53 -13.07 -45.70
CA ALA A 2 25.83 -12.46 -44.59
C ALA A 2 26.83 -11.72 -43.71
N ILE A 3 26.53 -10.45 -43.35
CA ILE A 3 27.38 -9.66 -42.44
C ILE A 3 26.97 -10.07 -41.00
N PRO A 4 27.91 -10.56 -40.16
CA PRO A 4 27.61 -10.89 -38.78
C PRO A 4 27.15 -9.66 -38.00
N VAL A 5 26.23 -9.84 -37.04
CA VAL A 5 25.68 -8.74 -36.21
C VAL A 5 26.78 -7.99 -35.45
N GLU A 6 27.86 -8.66 -35.09
CA GLU A 6 29.00 -8.06 -34.36
C GLU A 6 29.62 -6.84 -35.06
N TYR A 7 29.49 -6.73 -36.39
CA TYR A 7 30.01 -5.60 -37.17
C TYR A 7 29.15 -4.35 -37.14
N ILE A 8 27.86 -4.50 -36.77
CA ILE A 8 26.90 -3.41 -36.77
C ILE A 8 26.30 -3.16 -35.41
N MET A 9 26.50 -4.08 -34.43
CA MET A 9 25.99 -3.89 -33.10
C MET A 9 26.70 -2.75 -32.39
N GLN A 10 26.00 -1.97 -31.61
CA GLN A 10 26.59 -0.95 -30.77
C GLN A 10 27.40 -1.60 -29.65
N LYS A 11 28.66 -1.23 -29.51
CA LYS A 11 29.59 -1.69 -28.48
C LYS A 11 30.01 -0.49 -27.64
N GLY A 12 30.06 -0.66 -26.33
CA GLY A 12 30.47 0.43 -25.41
C GLY A 12 29.35 1.46 -25.18
N ASP A 13 29.40 2.13 -24.06
CA ASP A 13 28.48 3.17 -23.59
C ASP A 13 26.96 2.85 -23.78
N LEU A 14 26.63 1.56 -23.66
CA LEU A 14 25.26 1.13 -23.68
C LEU A 14 24.57 1.60 -22.38
N LYS A 15 23.45 2.30 -22.53
CA LYS A 15 22.59 2.57 -21.37
C LYS A 15 21.76 1.32 -21.09
N LEU A 16 21.96 0.76 -19.92
CA LEU A 16 21.33 -0.46 -19.42
C LEU A 16 20.51 -0.12 -18.17
N PHE A 17 19.45 -0.86 -17.96
CA PHE A 17 18.70 -0.81 -16.71
C PHE A 17 18.75 -2.17 -16.02
N THR A 18 18.46 -2.17 -14.73
CA THR A 18 18.30 -3.38 -13.92
C THR A 18 16.84 -3.59 -13.55
N THR A 19 16.48 -4.78 -13.09
CA THR A 19 15.13 -5.06 -12.60
C THR A 19 14.73 -4.22 -11.39
N ASP A 20 15.70 -3.63 -10.69
CA ASP A 20 15.49 -2.85 -9.47
C ASP A 20 15.44 -1.33 -9.73
N ASP A 21 15.72 -0.90 -10.97
CA ASP A 21 15.62 0.51 -11.33
C ASP A 21 14.17 0.98 -11.29
N THR A 22 13.97 2.17 -10.71
CA THR A 22 12.65 2.79 -10.67
C THR A 22 12.24 3.37 -12.02
N LEU A 23 10.94 3.46 -12.30
CA LEU A 23 10.46 4.08 -13.53
C LEU A 23 10.88 5.56 -13.65
N ASP A 24 11.02 6.27 -12.54
CA ASP A 24 11.47 7.67 -12.55
C ASP A 24 12.91 7.79 -13.01
N HIS A 25 13.81 6.94 -12.50
CA HIS A 25 15.19 6.87 -12.99
C HIS A 25 15.23 6.52 -14.49
N VAL A 26 14.41 5.55 -14.91
CA VAL A 26 14.31 5.16 -16.32
C VAL A 26 13.83 6.34 -17.19
N LYS A 27 12.83 7.11 -16.76
CA LYS A 27 12.32 8.30 -17.44
C LYS A 27 13.41 9.36 -17.58
N GLU A 28 14.15 9.63 -16.50
CA GLU A 28 15.25 10.60 -16.47
C GLU A 28 16.32 10.25 -17.51
N VAL A 29 16.88 9.04 -17.45
CA VAL A 29 17.89 8.55 -18.40
C VAL A 29 17.36 8.58 -19.84
N MET A 30 16.11 8.17 -20.06
CA MET A 30 15.50 8.21 -21.38
C MET A 30 15.27 9.64 -21.88
N SER A 31 15.09 10.64 -21.01
CA SER A 31 14.93 12.03 -21.41
C SER A 31 16.23 12.59 -22.01
N GLU A 32 17.38 12.16 -21.51
CA GLU A 32 18.72 12.60 -21.91
C GLU A 32 19.29 11.83 -23.11
N THR A 33 18.71 10.68 -23.44
CA THR A 33 19.23 9.79 -24.49
C THR A 33 18.23 9.60 -25.61
N ARG A 34 18.66 9.10 -26.78
CA ARG A 34 17.81 8.95 -27.98
C ARG A 34 17.61 7.50 -28.44
N TYR A 35 17.90 6.52 -27.61
CA TYR A 35 17.68 5.12 -27.96
C TYR A 35 16.19 4.77 -28.00
N ARG A 36 15.82 3.84 -28.86
CA ARG A 36 14.44 3.33 -28.95
C ARG A 36 14.10 2.34 -27.84
N SER A 37 15.11 1.56 -27.44
CA SER A 37 14.98 0.49 -26.48
C SER A 37 16.26 0.35 -25.67
N TYR A 38 16.14 -0.07 -24.44
CA TYR A 38 17.22 -0.22 -23.48
C TYR A 38 17.14 -1.64 -22.91
N PRO A 39 18.24 -2.41 -22.91
CA PRO A 39 18.28 -3.71 -22.27
C PRO A 39 18.05 -3.58 -20.76
N VAL A 40 17.37 -4.58 -20.19
CA VAL A 40 17.18 -4.71 -18.74
C VAL A 40 17.89 -5.98 -18.28
N LEU A 41 18.72 -5.85 -17.25
CA LEU A 41 19.50 -6.93 -16.68
C LEU A 41 18.93 -7.36 -15.32
N ASP A 42 19.12 -8.62 -14.98
CA ASP A 42 18.94 -9.13 -13.62
C ASP A 42 20.18 -8.84 -12.75
N LEU A 43 20.12 -9.23 -11.47
CA LEU A 43 21.23 -9.11 -10.51
C LEU A 43 22.49 -9.93 -10.92
N ASN A 44 22.36 -10.87 -11.87
CA ASN A 44 23.46 -11.68 -12.39
C ASN A 44 24.00 -11.14 -13.71
N ASN A 45 23.68 -9.89 -14.09
CA ASN A 45 24.02 -9.26 -15.36
C ASN A 45 23.52 -10.01 -16.61
N ARG A 46 22.42 -10.77 -16.50
CA ARG A 46 21.79 -11.42 -17.63
C ARG A 46 20.71 -10.52 -18.19
N CYS A 47 20.66 -10.38 -19.52
CA CYS A 47 19.58 -9.63 -20.16
C CYS A 47 18.28 -10.42 -20.04
N VAL A 48 17.32 -9.86 -19.28
CA VAL A 48 15.99 -10.46 -19.02
C VAL A 48 14.88 -9.80 -19.82
N GLY A 49 15.17 -8.67 -20.47
CA GLY A 49 14.19 -7.97 -21.29
C GLY A 49 14.70 -6.66 -21.85
N SER A 50 13.77 -5.87 -22.36
CA SER A 50 14.07 -4.51 -22.81
C SER A 50 12.90 -3.59 -22.46
N ILE A 51 13.21 -2.32 -22.18
CA ILE A 51 12.22 -1.28 -21.98
C ILE A 51 12.34 -0.24 -23.10
N SER A 52 11.21 0.25 -23.57
CA SER A 52 11.15 1.28 -24.60
C SER A 52 10.35 2.49 -24.12
N ARG A 53 10.53 3.66 -24.77
CA ARG A 53 9.72 4.84 -24.50
C ARG A 53 8.23 4.57 -24.66
N PHE A 54 7.86 3.73 -25.62
CA PHE A 54 6.47 3.35 -25.84
C PHE A 54 5.91 2.52 -24.67
N ALA A 55 6.74 1.67 -24.05
CA ALA A 55 6.35 0.92 -22.84
C ALA A 55 6.05 1.85 -21.67
N LEU A 56 6.85 2.93 -21.50
CA LEU A 56 6.55 3.94 -20.48
C LEU A 56 5.23 4.69 -20.75
N LEU A 57 4.93 4.99 -21.99
CA LEU A 57 3.68 5.66 -22.36
C LEU A 57 2.44 4.77 -22.16
N LYS A 58 2.60 3.46 -22.31
CA LYS A 58 1.52 2.49 -22.03
C LYS A 58 1.17 2.37 -20.55
N GLY A 59 2.09 2.83 -19.69
CA GLY A 59 1.90 2.95 -18.25
C GLY A 59 1.25 1.71 -17.61
N LEU A 60 2.03 0.70 -17.25
CA LEU A 60 1.58 -0.31 -16.30
C LEU A 60 1.51 0.35 -14.91
N ARG A 61 0.41 1.06 -14.65
CA ARG A 61 0.16 1.60 -13.32
C ARG A 61 -0.10 0.44 -12.36
N LYS A 62 0.53 0.48 -11.19
CA LYS A 62 0.21 -0.46 -10.13
C LYS A 62 -1.22 -0.21 -9.67
N LYS A 63 -2.00 -1.27 -9.59
CA LYS A 63 -3.36 -1.22 -9.03
C LYS A 63 -3.24 -1.27 -7.52
N VAL A 64 -3.89 -0.34 -6.83
CA VAL A 64 -3.84 -0.24 -5.37
C VAL A 64 -5.23 -0.04 -4.79
N VAL A 65 -5.41 -0.50 -3.57
CA VAL A 65 -6.54 -0.18 -2.70
C VAL A 65 -5.99 0.64 -1.54
N LEU A 66 -6.58 1.78 -1.26
CA LEU A 66 -6.23 2.59 -0.11
C LEU A 66 -7.11 2.20 1.07
N VAL A 67 -6.50 1.96 2.22
CA VAL A 67 -7.20 1.62 3.45
C VAL A 67 -6.74 2.56 4.54
N ASP A 68 -7.69 3.15 5.25
CA ASP A 68 -7.46 4.04 6.39
C ASP A 68 -6.81 5.39 6.05
N HIS A 69 -6.81 5.78 4.80
CA HIS A 69 -6.42 7.12 4.37
C HIS A 69 -6.93 7.42 2.95
N ASN A 70 -7.19 8.69 2.70
CA ASN A 70 -7.54 9.22 1.37
C ASN A 70 -6.83 10.56 1.11
N GLU A 71 -5.73 10.81 1.79
CA GLU A 71 -4.93 12.03 1.71
C GLU A 71 -3.55 11.71 1.09
N ARG A 72 -3.16 12.50 0.08
CA ARG A 72 -1.90 12.31 -0.66
C ARG A 72 -0.68 12.35 0.26
N GLY A 73 -0.67 13.27 1.22
CA GLY A 73 0.43 13.44 2.16
C GLY A 73 0.64 12.25 3.12
N GLN A 74 -0.37 11.39 3.26
CA GLN A 74 -0.33 10.19 4.09
C GLN A 74 -0.02 8.92 3.29
N SER A 75 -0.03 9.03 1.96
CA SER A 75 0.23 7.91 1.06
C SER A 75 1.72 7.68 0.82
N ILE A 76 2.03 6.51 0.26
CA ILE A 76 3.40 6.16 -0.12
C ILE A 76 3.89 7.01 -1.30
N PRO A 77 5.21 7.25 -1.42
CA PRO A 77 5.79 7.88 -2.61
C PRO A 77 5.40 7.13 -3.88
N GLY A 78 5.03 7.88 -4.92
CA GLY A 78 4.60 7.31 -6.21
C GLY A 78 3.11 6.97 -6.31
N ILE A 79 2.27 7.32 -5.33
CA ILE A 79 0.82 7.09 -5.38
C ILE A 79 0.17 7.74 -6.61
N ASP A 80 0.72 8.85 -7.09
CA ASP A 80 0.23 9.55 -8.31
C ASP A 80 0.41 8.75 -9.59
N GLU A 81 1.31 7.77 -9.57
CA GLU A 81 1.56 6.85 -10.68
C GLU A 81 0.76 5.55 -10.56
N ALA A 82 0.03 5.36 -9.47
CA ALA A 82 -0.81 4.19 -9.25
C ALA A 82 -2.20 4.35 -9.89
N ASP A 83 -2.87 3.23 -10.08
CA ASP A 83 -4.27 3.14 -10.45
C ASP A 83 -5.06 2.75 -9.19
N ILE A 84 -5.68 3.74 -8.56
CA ILE A 84 -6.43 3.52 -7.32
C ILE A 84 -7.79 2.94 -7.71
N LEU A 85 -8.02 1.70 -7.29
CA LEU A 85 -9.25 0.96 -7.60
C LEU A 85 -10.32 1.16 -6.54
N GLU A 86 -9.91 1.29 -5.28
CA GLU A 86 -10.82 1.35 -4.15
C GLU A 86 -10.20 2.16 -3.01
N ILE A 87 -11.06 2.84 -2.27
CA ILE A 87 -10.72 3.53 -1.02
C ILE A 87 -11.71 3.07 0.04
N VAL A 88 -11.18 2.57 1.17
CA VAL A 88 -11.96 2.22 2.36
C VAL A 88 -11.45 3.07 3.51
N ASP A 89 -12.29 3.97 4.04
CA ASP A 89 -11.81 4.96 5.01
C ASP A 89 -12.94 5.45 5.93
N HIS A 90 -12.58 5.90 7.13
CA HIS A 90 -13.48 6.51 8.10
C HIS A 90 -13.21 8.01 8.31
N HIS A 91 -12.17 8.53 7.69
CA HIS A 91 -11.78 9.93 7.79
C HIS A 91 -12.62 10.83 6.87
N ARG A 92 -12.44 12.13 7.02
CA ARG A 92 -12.94 13.11 6.06
C ARG A 92 -12.38 12.85 4.67
N VAL A 93 -13.15 13.15 3.64
CA VAL A 93 -12.63 13.14 2.25
C VAL A 93 -11.60 14.25 2.10
N ALA A 94 -10.40 13.91 1.64
CA ALA A 94 -9.28 14.82 1.47
C ALA A 94 -8.98 15.10 -0.02
N ASP A 95 -7.71 14.99 -0.44
CA ASP A 95 -7.21 15.52 -1.71
C ASP A 95 -6.75 14.44 -2.71
N ILE A 96 -7.02 13.18 -2.44
CA ILE A 96 -6.72 12.10 -3.40
C ILE A 96 -7.48 12.32 -4.71
N GLN A 97 -6.74 12.29 -5.81
CA GLN A 97 -7.28 12.37 -7.17
C GLN A 97 -7.09 11.04 -7.89
N THR A 98 -8.10 10.60 -8.61
CA THR A 98 -8.08 9.35 -9.37
C THR A 98 -8.29 9.60 -10.86
N MET A 99 -7.69 8.75 -11.69
CA MET A 99 -7.78 8.87 -13.16
C MET A 99 -9.05 8.22 -13.73
N GLY A 100 -9.69 7.36 -12.97
CA GLY A 100 -10.87 6.61 -13.39
C GLY A 100 -11.90 6.45 -12.27
N PRO A 101 -13.02 5.80 -12.57
CA PRO A 101 -14.00 5.42 -11.58
C PRO A 101 -13.38 4.48 -10.53
N LEU A 102 -13.72 4.68 -9.28
CA LEU A 102 -13.29 3.81 -8.18
C LEU A 102 -14.48 3.50 -7.27
N LEU A 103 -14.34 2.45 -6.46
CA LEU A 103 -15.22 2.23 -5.34
C LEU A 103 -14.71 3.03 -4.14
N PHE A 104 -15.55 3.96 -3.64
CA PHE A 104 -15.25 4.69 -2.41
C PHE A 104 -16.22 4.26 -1.31
N ARG A 105 -15.70 3.69 -0.24
CA ARG A 105 -16.46 3.32 0.93
C ARG A 105 -16.00 4.13 2.14
N GLY A 106 -16.71 5.23 2.40
CA GLY A 106 -16.51 6.09 3.55
C GLY A 106 -17.69 5.98 4.52
N GLU A 107 -17.42 5.66 5.80
CA GLU A 107 -18.47 5.56 6.83
C GLU A 107 -18.03 6.35 8.08
N PRO A 108 -18.90 7.11 8.72
CA PRO A 108 -18.58 7.90 9.91
C PRO A 108 -18.54 7.00 11.16
N LEU A 109 -17.57 6.09 11.20
CA LEU A 109 -17.28 5.15 12.29
C LEU A 109 -16.01 5.53 13.02
N GLY A 110 -15.74 4.91 14.15
CA GLY A 110 -14.55 5.18 14.95
C GLY A 110 -13.27 4.56 14.41
N SER A 111 -13.39 3.60 13.46
CA SER A 111 -12.23 2.91 12.88
C SER A 111 -12.54 2.33 11.50
N THR A 112 -11.60 2.43 10.58
CA THR A 112 -11.69 1.73 9.29
C THR A 112 -11.74 0.21 9.46
N ALA A 113 -11.14 -0.35 10.50
CA ALA A 113 -11.23 -1.79 10.79
C ALA A 113 -12.67 -2.25 11.06
N THR A 114 -13.54 -1.36 11.56
CA THR A 114 -14.97 -1.62 11.68
C THR A 114 -15.61 -1.76 10.28
N ILE A 115 -15.26 -0.91 9.34
CA ILE A 115 -15.74 -0.99 7.95
C ILE A 115 -15.27 -2.29 7.29
N VAL A 116 -13.97 -2.62 7.44
CA VAL A 116 -13.40 -3.87 6.91
C VAL A 116 -14.11 -5.08 7.48
N THR A 117 -14.41 -5.10 8.79
CA THR A 117 -15.18 -6.18 9.43
C THR A 117 -16.58 -6.31 8.82
N LYS A 118 -17.24 -5.19 8.52
CA LYS A 118 -18.55 -5.21 7.83
C LYS A 118 -18.43 -5.77 6.41
N ILE A 119 -17.33 -5.47 5.69
CA ILE A 119 -17.09 -6.05 4.36
C ILE A 119 -16.97 -7.57 4.41
N PHE A 120 -16.30 -8.13 5.43
CA PHE A 120 -16.27 -9.57 5.65
C PHE A 120 -17.67 -10.14 5.82
N ASP A 121 -18.49 -9.49 6.67
CA ASP A 121 -19.85 -9.93 6.95
C ASP A 121 -20.77 -9.84 5.71
N GLU A 122 -20.68 -8.77 4.95
CA GLU A 122 -21.49 -8.54 3.74
C GLU A 122 -21.19 -9.53 2.61
N ASN A 123 -20.01 -10.12 2.64
CA ASN A 123 -19.59 -11.11 1.65
C ASN A 123 -19.62 -12.55 2.19
N ASP A 124 -20.19 -12.77 3.40
CA ASP A 124 -20.23 -14.07 4.05
C ASP A 124 -18.86 -14.76 4.16
N ILE A 125 -17.79 -13.96 4.38
CA ILE A 125 -16.42 -14.45 4.53
C ILE A 125 -16.10 -14.56 6.02
N GLU A 126 -15.67 -15.74 6.46
CA GLU A 126 -15.20 -15.96 7.83
C GLU A 126 -13.88 -15.20 8.07
N ILE A 127 -13.82 -14.47 9.19
CA ILE A 127 -12.61 -13.74 9.59
C ILE A 127 -11.66 -14.71 10.27
N PRO A 128 -10.44 -14.92 9.75
CA PRO A 128 -9.43 -15.75 10.42
C PRO A 128 -9.07 -15.19 11.81
N GLN A 129 -8.77 -16.05 12.76
CA GLN A 129 -8.47 -15.65 14.15
C GLN A 129 -7.36 -14.58 14.23
N SER A 130 -6.26 -14.75 13.49
CA SER A 130 -5.16 -13.79 13.46
C SER A 130 -5.56 -12.43 12.88
N ILE A 131 -6.41 -12.42 11.85
CA ILE A 131 -6.95 -11.19 11.26
C ILE A 131 -7.93 -10.51 12.23
N ALA A 132 -8.75 -11.28 12.93
CA ALA A 132 -9.64 -10.74 13.94
C ALA A 132 -8.88 -10.02 15.06
N GLY A 133 -7.74 -10.57 15.51
CA GLY A 133 -6.88 -9.92 16.50
C GLY A 133 -6.29 -8.61 15.98
N ALA A 134 -5.82 -8.57 14.73
CA ALA A 134 -5.28 -7.36 14.12
C ALA A 134 -6.37 -6.27 13.96
N LEU A 135 -7.55 -6.63 13.44
CA LEU A 135 -8.69 -5.71 13.31
C LEU A 135 -9.15 -5.20 14.69
N LEU A 136 -9.18 -6.06 15.71
CA LEU A 136 -9.51 -5.65 17.08
C LEU A 136 -8.52 -4.60 17.59
N GLY A 137 -7.21 -4.84 17.38
CA GLY A 137 -6.16 -3.91 17.78
C GLY A 137 -6.35 -2.53 17.13
N ALA A 138 -6.69 -2.47 15.85
CA ALA A 138 -6.98 -1.22 15.16
C ALA A 138 -8.21 -0.52 15.75
N VAL A 139 -9.34 -1.23 15.96
CA VAL A 139 -10.53 -0.62 16.58
C VAL A 139 -10.22 -0.07 17.98
N ILE A 140 -9.47 -0.80 18.81
CA ILE A 140 -9.09 -0.36 20.15
C ILE A 140 -8.18 0.88 20.10
N SER A 141 -7.23 0.90 19.17
CA SER A 141 -6.31 2.03 18.98
C SER A 141 -7.07 3.30 18.59
N ASP A 142 -7.85 3.25 17.53
CA ASP A 142 -8.56 4.40 16.97
C ASP A 142 -9.62 4.97 17.91
N THR A 143 -10.27 4.08 18.67
CA THR A 143 -11.33 4.45 19.61
C THR A 143 -10.81 4.70 21.02
N LEU A 144 -9.52 4.56 21.29
CA LEU A 144 -8.92 4.66 22.63
C LEU A 144 -9.70 3.80 23.64
N LEU A 145 -9.88 2.53 23.34
CA LEU A 145 -10.71 1.61 24.10
C LEU A 145 -12.13 2.22 24.38
N PHE A 146 -12.79 2.62 23.30
CA PHE A 146 -14.15 3.21 23.27
C PHE A 146 -14.31 4.56 23.97
N LYS A 147 -13.21 5.24 24.33
CA LYS A 147 -13.22 6.55 25.00
C LYS A 147 -13.17 7.72 24.02
N SER A 148 -12.80 7.49 22.76
CA SER A 148 -12.78 8.52 21.73
C SER A 148 -14.20 9.05 21.45
N PRO A 149 -14.39 10.36 21.26
CA PRO A 149 -15.67 10.94 20.88
C PRO A 149 -16.13 10.47 19.48
N THR A 150 -15.24 9.92 18.67
CA THR A 150 -15.56 9.35 17.35
C THR A 150 -16.05 7.91 17.44
N CYS A 151 -15.93 7.25 18.61
CA CYS A 151 -16.37 5.88 18.81
C CYS A 151 -17.90 5.77 18.71
N THR A 152 -18.37 4.81 17.93
CA THR A 152 -19.79 4.54 17.74
C THR A 152 -20.21 3.22 18.41
N PRO A 153 -21.52 3.00 18.64
CA PRO A 153 -22.02 1.70 19.09
C PRO A 153 -21.68 0.54 18.13
N VAL A 154 -21.48 0.84 16.84
CA VAL A 154 -21.07 -0.14 15.83
C VAL A 154 -19.66 -0.61 16.10
N ASP A 155 -18.73 0.30 16.41
CA ASP A 155 -17.34 -0.03 16.74
C ASP A 155 -17.27 -0.94 17.97
N THR A 156 -18.00 -0.59 19.03
CA THR A 156 -18.05 -1.39 20.24
C THR A 156 -18.60 -2.80 20.00
N LYS A 157 -19.66 -2.93 19.19
CA LYS A 157 -20.22 -4.23 18.81
C LYS A 157 -19.24 -5.05 17.98
N THR A 158 -18.56 -4.40 17.04
CA THR A 158 -17.54 -5.01 16.17
C THR A 158 -16.37 -5.51 17.00
N ALA A 159 -15.84 -4.70 17.93
CA ALA A 159 -14.75 -5.10 18.80
C ALA A 159 -15.09 -6.35 19.63
N ARG A 160 -16.30 -6.42 20.21
CA ARG A 160 -16.76 -7.62 20.95
C ARG A 160 -16.83 -8.86 20.07
N LYS A 161 -17.28 -8.73 18.84
CA LYS A 161 -17.27 -9.82 17.85
C LYS A 161 -15.87 -10.29 17.54
N LEU A 162 -14.97 -9.35 17.23
CA LEU A 162 -13.57 -9.63 16.88
C LEU A 162 -12.82 -10.29 18.04
N ALA A 163 -13.03 -9.81 19.28
CA ALA A 163 -12.43 -10.41 20.48
C ALA A 163 -12.86 -11.86 20.67
N LYS A 164 -14.15 -12.17 20.44
CA LYS A 164 -14.65 -13.55 20.50
C LYS A 164 -13.99 -14.45 19.46
N ILE A 165 -13.79 -13.96 18.22
CA ILE A 165 -13.12 -14.72 17.14
C ILE A 165 -11.64 -14.89 17.46
N ALA A 166 -10.97 -13.82 17.93
CA ALA A 166 -9.56 -13.84 18.31
C ALA A 166 -9.28 -14.67 19.56
N GLY A 167 -10.29 -14.92 20.41
CA GLY A 167 -10.15 -15.65 21.64
C GLY A 167 -9.43 -14.88 22.75
N VAL A 168 -9.62 -13.55 22.80
CA VAL A 168 -8.93 -12.67 23.75
C VAL A 168 -9.94 -11.86 24.57
N ASP A 169 -9.54 -11.46 25.79
CA ASP A 169 -10.23 -10.43 26.56
C ASP A 169 -9.86 -9.03 26.04
N ILE A 170 -10.85 -8.17 25.84
CA ILE A 170 -10.65 -6.85 25.24
C ILE A 170 -9.78 -5.96 26.14
N GLU A 171 -10.02 -5.98 27.45
CA GLU A 171 -9.36 -5.07 28.39
C GLU A 171 -7.90 -5.49 28.59
N GLU A 172 -7.65 -6.79 28.77
CA GLU A 172 -6.30 -7.33 28.87
C GLU A 172 -5.49 -7.04 27.60
N PHE A 173 -6.04 -7.35 26.43
CA PHE A 173 -5.43 -7.11 25.13
C PHE A 173 -5.13 -5.62 24.92
N ALA A 174 -6.08 -4.73 25.23
CA ALA A 174 -5.88 -3.28 25.11
C ALA A 174 -4.76 -2.79 26.04
N MET A 175 -4.71 -3.28 27.28
CA MET A 175 -3.68 -2.89 28.24
C MET A 175 -2.28 -3.33 27.81
N GLU A 176 -2.15 -4.54 27.27
CA GLU A 176 -0.88 -5.04 26.71
C GLU A 176 -0.44 -4.19 25.51
N MET A 177 -1.36 -3.92 24.58
CA MET A 177 -1.11 -3.12 23.39
C MET A 177 -0.66 -1.69 23.76
N PHE A 178 -1.36 -1.02 24.67
CA PHE A 178 -1.00 0.35 25.09
C PHE A 178 0.33 0.38 25.85
N LYS A 179 0.60 -0.60 26.71
CA LYS A 179 1.91 -0.73 27.39
C LYS A 179 3.04 -0.90 26.37
N ALA A 180 2.85 -1.77 25.36
CA ALA A 180 3.84 -1.98 24.30
C ALA A 180 4.08 -0.70 23.48
N GLY A 181 3.01 0.02 23.11
CA GLY A 181 3.10 1.27 22.32
C GLY A 181 3.69 2.46 23.09
N THR A 182 3.62 2.46 24.42
CA THR A 182 4.18 3.52 25.27
C THR A 182 5.51 3.17 25.92
N SER A 183 6.03 1.98 25.67
CA SER A 183 7.31 1.52 26.23
C SER A 183 8.47 2.33 25.66
N LEU A 184 9.28 2.91 26.56
CA LEU A 184 10.53 3.59 26.22
C LEU A 184 11.75 2.65 26.25
N VAL A 185 11.55 1.37 26.49
CA VAL A 185 12.63 0.39 26.54
C VAL A 185 13.30 0.28 25.16
N GLY A 186 14.59 0.59 25.12
CA GLY A 186 15.40 0.52 23.88
C GLY A 186 15.38 1.79 23.03
N LYS A 187 14.67 2.87 23.48
CA LYS A 187 14.72 4.18 22.82
C LYS A 187 15.84 5.05 23.40
N THR A 188 16.51 5.81 22.53
CA THR A 188 17.46 6.84 22.92
C THR A 188 16.75 8.16 23.20
N VAL A 189 17.43 9.11 23.86
CA VAL A 189 16.85 10.44 24.19
C VAL A 189 16.53 11.26 22.93
N GLU A 190 17.01 10.85 21.77
CA GLU A 190 16.83 11.51 20.47
C GLU A 190 15.67 10.90 19.65
N GLU A 191 15.11 9.77 20.05
CA GLU A 191 13.92 9.11 19.49
C GLU A 191 12.67 9.38 20.35
#